data_5e37d8ad644dfa320bea33e44e4e6f6e
#
_entry.id   5e37d8ad644dfa320bea33e44e4e6f6e
#
_cell.length_a   1.000
_cell.length_b   1.000
_cell.length_c   1.000
_cell.angle_alpha   90.00
_cell.angle_beta   90.00
_cell.angle_gamma   90.00
#
_symmetry.space_group_name_H-M   'P 1'
#
loop_
_entity.id
_entity.type
_entity.pdbx_description
1 polymer ?
#
loop_
_entity_poly.entity_id
_entity_poly.type
_entity_poly.pdbx_seq_one_letter_code
_entity_poly.pdbx_strand_id
1 'polypeptide(L)'
;MGRSVFALSGGEKQKIACASSSVLLPGIMVLDEPSSNLDMAAIDDLRQVLSLWKKQGKTILIAEHRLYYLHDLADRVLYVKDGEIEREYTPAEFDSLSDSTRKEMGLRPFSLSKLKPANQYQAHTAKLMEFQNFCFAYKKREPESLHIPSAELPVGETIAIIGLNGAGKSTLARCICGLEKKCGLLQVDGKTLDWKARLKHCYMVMQDTSHQLFTESVTNE
;
A
#
# COMPACT_ATOMS: atom_id res chain seq x y z
N MET A 1 -0.15 -22.51 18.84
CA MET A 1 -0.35 -21.46 17.82
C MET A 1 -1.14 -22.07 16.66
N GLY A 2 -2.44 -21.79 16.55
CA GLY A 2 -3.34 -22.45 15.60
C GLY A 2 -4.09 -21.47 14.68
N ARG A 3 -3.47 -20.31 14.33
CA ARG A 3 -4.08 -19.39 13.34
C ARG A 3 -3.86 -19.92 11.93
N SER A 4 -4.94 -19.94 11.13
CA SER A 4 -4.85 -20.26 9.71
C SER A 4 -3.98 -19.25 8.97
N VAL A 5 -3.18 -19.71 8.01
CA VAL A 5 -2.36 -18.83 7.13
C VAL A 5 -3.22 -17.82 6.37
N PHE A 6 -4.48 -18.17 6.08
CA PHE A 6 -5.42 -17.24 5.42
C PHE A 6 -5.86 -16.07 6.32
N ALA A 7 -5.76 -16.21 7.64
CA ALA A 7 -6.09 -15.17 8.61
C ALA A 7 -4.91 -14.27 8.98
N LEU A 8 -3.76 -14.44 8.32
CA LEU A 8 -2.55 -13.64 8.54
C LEU A 8 -2.54 -12.39 7.67
N SER A 9 -2.00 -11.30 8.22
CA SER A 9 -1.71 -10.08 7.47
C SER A 9 -0.62 -10.31 6.41
N GLY A 10 -0.50 -9.41 5.42
CA GLY A 10 0.57 -9.47 4.42
C GLY A 10 1.96 -9.54 5.04
N GLY A 11 2.23 -8.71 6.05
CA GLY A 11 3.51 -8.73 6.77
C GLY A 11 3.78 -10.02 7.53
N GLU A 12 2.77 -10.59 8.20
CA GLU A 12 2.90 -11.91 8.87
C GLU A 12 3.20 -13.03 7.87
N LYS A 13 2.51 -13.03 6.71
CA LYS A 13 2.77 -13.99 5.62
C LYS A 13 4.19 -13.86 5.09
N GLN A 14 4.67 -12.63 4.87
CA GLN A 14 6.03 -12.37 4.38
C GLN A 14 7.09 -12.85 5.38
N LYS A 15 6.91 -12.59 6.69
CA LYS A 15 7.80 -13.10 7.73
C LYS A 15 7.88 -14.63 7.73
N ILE A 16 6.74 -15.31 7.59
CA ILE A 16 6.69 -16.77 7.53
C ILE A 16 7.38 -17.29 6.25
N ALA A 17 7.16 -16.65 5.11
CA ALA A 17 7.84 -17.00 3.85
C ALA A 17 9.37 -16.85 3.99
N CYS A 18 9.84 -15.73 4.53
CA CYS A 18 11.26 -15.51 4.82
C CYS A 18 11.81 -16.56 5.79
N ALA A 19 11.09 -16.86 6.88
CA ALA A 19 11.50 -17.85 7.86
C ALA A 19 11.59 -19.26 7.24
N SER A 20 10.58 -19.68 6.47
CA SER A 20 10.56 -21.00 5.83
C SER A 20 11.70 -21.17 4.82
N SER A 21 11.98 -20.14 4.03
CA SER A 21 13.11 -20.14 3.08
C SER A 21 14.46 -20.19 3.79
N SER A 22 14.54 -19.61 5.00
CA SER A 22 15.78 -19.57 5.79
C SER A 22 16.12 -20.89 6.46
N VAL A 23 15.14 -21.76 6.71
CA VAL A 23 15.34 -23.06 7.41
C VAL A 23 16.33 -23.95 6.69
N LEU A 24 16.39 -23.89 5.37
CA LEU A 24 17.34 -24.66 4.55
C LEU A 24 18.75 -24.06 4.51
N LEU A 25 19.00 -22.95 5.22
CA LEU A 25 20.28 -22.23 5.28
C LEU A 25 20.90 -21.97 3.89
N PRO A 26 20.15 -21.51 2.87
CA PRO A 26 20.70 -21.29 1.54
C PRO A 26 21.80 -20.20 1.57
N GLY A 27 22.80 -20.35 0.71
CA GLY A 27 23.83 -19.30 0.50
C GLY A 27 23.33 -18.13 -0.35
N ILE A 28 22.30 -18.35 -1.18
CA ILE A 28 21.70 -17.36 -2.09
C ILE A 28 20.21 -17.25 -1.78
N MET A 29 19.75 -16.03 -1.56
CA MET A 29 18.35 -15.69 -1.37
C MET A 29 17.87 -14.85 -2.55
N VAL A 30 16.74 -15.22 -3.16
CA VAL A 30 16.12 -14.45 -4.25
C VAL A 30 14.73 -14.01 -3.79
N LEU A 31 14.45 -12.72 -3.86
CA LEU A 31 13.16 -12.13 -3.49
C LEU A 31 12.62 -11.33 -4.66
N ASP A 32 11.34 -11.57 -4.97
CA ASP A 32 10.62 -10.86 -6.01
C ASP A 32 9.52 -10.00 -5.36
N GLU A 33 9.62 -8.68 -5.51
CA GLU A 33 8.76 -7.65 -4.92
C GLU A 33 8.35 -7.91 -3.45
N PRO A 34 9.31 -8.19 -2.54
CA PRO A 34 8.98 -8.60 -1.19
C PRO A 34 8.24 -7.53 -0.38
N SER A 35 8.26 -6.27 -0.81
CA SER A 35 7.59 -5.16 -0.13
C SER A 35 6.19 -4.84 -0.66
N SER A 36 5.69 -5.52 -1.70
CA SER A 36 4.52 -5.11 -2.49
C SER A 36 3.25 -4.83 -1.66
N ASN A 37 2.95 -5.62 -0.64
CA ASN A 37 1.75 -5.49 0.19
C ASN A 37 2.06 -5.15 1.66
N LEU A 38 3.26 -4.63 1.92
CA LEU A 38 3.71 -4.29 3.26
C LEU A 38 3.44 -2.82 3.60
N ASP A 39 3.08 -2.57 4.85
CA ASP A 39 3.12 -1.23 5.45
C ASP A 39 4.54 -0.90 5.93
N MET A 40 4.74 0.33 6.41
CA MET A 40 6.07 0.81 6.82
C MET A 40 6.68 -0.05 7.93
N ALA A 41 5.89 -0.49 8.91
CA ALA A 41 6.39 -1.33 10.01
C ALA A 41 6.83 -2.71 9.50
N ALA A 42 6.06 -3.31 8.59
CA ALA A 42 6.42 -4.59 7.99
C ALA A 42 7.64 -4.48 7.04
N ILE A 43 7.84 -3.32 6.38
CA ILE A 43 9.05 -3.04 5.59
C ILE A 43 10.28 -2.93 6.51
N ASP A 44 10.16 -2.29 7.67
CA ASP A 44 11.25 -2.22 8.63
C ASP A 44 11.63 -3.61 9.17
N ASP A 45 10.65 -4.47 9.45
CA ASP A 45 10.89 -5.86 9.82
C ASP A 45 11.62 -6.63 8.69
N LEU A 46 11.18 -6.48 7.44
CA LEU A 46 11.85 -7.08 6.28
C LEU A 46 13.31 -6.60 6.17
N ARG A 47 13.53 -5.30 6.33
CA ARG A 47 14.86 -4.70 6.31
C ARG A 47 15.79 -5.31 7.37
N GLN A 48 15.28 -5.56 8.58
CA GLN A 48 16.05 -6.21 9.65
C GLN A 48 16.45 -7.65 9.25
N VAL A 49 15.52 -8.42 8.65
CA VAL A 49 15.81 -9.78 8.17
C VAL A 49 16.89 -9.75 7.08
N LEU A 50 16.78 -8.86 6.09
CA LEU A 50 17.77 -8.70 5.03
C LEU A 50 19.15 -8.32 5.59
N SER A 51 19.19 -7.39 6.55
CA SER A 51 20.43 -7.00 7.24
C SER A 51 21.08 -8.18 7.97
N LEU A 52 20.27 -9.02 8.63
CA LEU A 52 20.74 -10.23 9.30
C LEU A 52 21.37 -11.21 8.30
N TRP A 53 20.69 -11.47 7.18
CA TRP A 53 21.19 -12.36 6.13
C TRP A 53 22.50 -11.84 5.51
N LYS A 54 22.57 -10.53 5.27
CA LYS A 54 23.79 -9.88 4.79
C LYS A 54 24.95 -10.07 5.77
N LYS A 55 24.73 -9.88 7.09
CA LYS A 55 25.73 -10.13 8.13
C LYS A 55 26.17 -11.60 8.21
N GLN A 56 25.30 -12.53 7.83
CA GLN A 56 25.62 -13.96 7.74
C GLN A 56 26.40 -14.33 6.46
N GLY A 57 26.74 -13.36 5.63
CA GLY A 57 27.47 -13.57 4.37
C GLY A 57 26.65 -14.17 3.24
N LYS A 58 25.32 -14.12 3.32
CA LYS A 58 24.43 -14.59 2.24
C LYS A 58 24.45 -13.63 1.06
N THR A 59 24.37 -14.17 -0.15
CA THR A 59 24.08 -13.40 -1.35
C THR A 59 22.59 -13.18 -1.43
N ILE A 60 22.16 -11.93 -1.61
CA ILE A 60 20.73 -11.56 -1.65
C ILE A 60 20.48 -10.85 -2.97
N LEU A 61 19.56 -11.40 -3.79
CA LEU A 61 19.06 -10.76 -4.99
C LEU A 61 17.63 -10.32 -4.74
N ILE A 62 17.33 -9.06 -5.03
CA ILE A 62 16.00 -8.49 -4.80
C ILE A 62 15.56 -7.77 -6.06
N ALA A 63 14.48 -8.24 -6.71
CA ALA A 63 13.74 -7.48 -7.71
C ALA A 63 12.74 -6.59 -6.98
N GLU A 64 12.78 -5.28 -7.20
CA GLU A 64 12.00 -4.34 -6.40
C GLU A 64 11.72 -3.01 -7.12
N HIS A 65 10.54 -2.45 -6.86
CA HIS A 65 10.15 -1.12 -7.29
C HIS A 65 10.28 -0.05 -6.19
N ARG A 66 10.18 -0.45 -4.91
CA ARG A 66 10.31 0.43 -3.74
C ARG A 66 11.74 0.42 -3.24
N LEU A 67 12.58 1.26 -3.80
CA LEU A 67 14.02 1.20 -3.60
C LEU A 67 14.50 1.83 -2.27
N TYR A 68 13.70 2.70 -1.65
CA TYR A 68 14.11 3.53 -0.51
C TYR A 68 14.57 2.74 0.72
N TYR A 69 14.00 1.56 0.97
CA TYR A 69 14.39 0.74 2.13
C TYR A 69 15.66 -0.09 1.90
N LEU A 70 16.13 -0.15 0.65
CA LEU A 70 17.34 -0.86 0.26
C LEU A 70 18.57 0.06 0.23
N HIS A 71 18.41 1.36 0.44
CA HIS A 71 19.46 2.37 0.30
C HIS A 71 20.77 2.02 1.01
N ASP A 72 20.71 1.57 2.27
CA ASP A 72 21.89 1.21 3.06
C ASP A 72 22.21 -0.30 3.00
N LEU A 73 21.39 -1.09 2.34
CA LEU A 73 21.53 -2.54 2.27
C LEU A 73 22.15 -3.01 0.96
N ALA A 74 21.82 -2.36 -0.15
CA ALA A 74 22.31 -2.75 -1.46
C ALA A 74 23.82 -2.46 -1.59
N ASP A 75 24.56 -3.41 -2.13
CA ASP A 75 25.98 -3.21 -2.50
C ASP A 75 26.11 -2.88 -3.99
N ARG A 76 25.14 -3.35 -4.80
CA ARG A 76 25.08 -3.16 -6.27
C ARG A 76 23.63 -2.99 -6.69
N VAL A 77 23.40 -2.19 -7.72
CA VAL A 77 22.09 -1.98 -8.34
C VAL A 77 22.18 -2.34 -9.81
N LEU A 78 21.38 -3.30 -10.24
CA LEU A 78 21.30 -3.73 -11.64
C LEU A 78 20.04 -3.15 -12.28
N TYR A 79 20.20 -2.40 -13.36
CA TYR A 79 19.08 -1.92 -14.15
C TYR A 79 18.82 -2.90 -15.30
N VAL A 80 17.65 -3.53 -15.25
CA VAL A 80 17.20 -4.52 -16.24
C VAL A 80 16.17 -3.86 -17.17
N LYS A 81 16.37 -4.00 -18.47
CA LYS A 81 15.47 -3.53 -19.50
C LYS A 81 15.43 -4.51 -20.66
N ASP A 82 14.27 -4.76 -21.22
CA ASP A 82 14.05 -5.66 -22.36
C ASP A 82 14.68 -7.05 -22.18
N GLY A 83 14.79 -7.54 -20.92
CA GLY A 83 15.36 -8.83 -20.56
C GLY A 83 16.88 -8.86 -20.44
N GLU A 84 17.55 -7.71 -20.56
CA GLU A 84 18.99 -7.58 -20.46
C GLU A 84 19.40 -6.69 -19.28
N ILE A 85 20.60 -6.94 -18.72
CA ILE A 85 21.21 -6.01 -17.76
C ILE A 85 21.82 -4.86 -18.56
N GLU A 86 21.07 -3.76 -18.68
CA GLU A 86 21.51 -2.60 -19.47
C GLU A 86 22.63 -1.84 -18.74
N ARG A 87 22.54 -1.75 -17.40
CA ARG A 87 23.52 -1.02 -16.60
C ARG A 87 23.64 -1.54 -15.18
N GLU A 88 24.81 -1.40 -14.62
CA GLU A 88 25.12 -1.63 -13.24
C GLU A 88 25.56 -0.33 -12.57
N TYR A 89 25.15 -0.12 -11.31
CA TYR A 89 25.50 1.04 -10.49
C TYR A 89 25.95 0.61 -9.11
N THR A 90 26.86 1.38 -8.54
CA THR A 90 26.99 1.46 -7.08
C THR A 90 25.78 2.22 -6.49
N PRO A 91 25.42 2.04 -5.20
CA PRO A 91 24.36 2.82 -4.56
C PRO A 91 24.57 4.33 -4.68
N ALA A 92 25.83 4.81 -4.56
CA ALA A 92 26.18 6.22 -4.67
C ALA A 92 25.93 6.78 -6.08
N GLU A 93 26.31 6.05 -7.12
CA GLU A 93 26.04 6.43 -8.52
C GLU A 93 24.53 6.46 -8.78
N PHE A 94 23.79 5.44 -8.28
CA PHE A 94 22.35 5.37 -8.45
C PHE A 94 21.62 6.53 -7.75
N ASP A 95 22.05 6.92 -6.55
CA ASP A 95 21.46 8.07 -5.82
C ASP A 95 21.80 9.41 -6.48
N SER A 96 22.92 9.49 -7.23
CA SER A 96 23.34 10.67 -7.97
C SER A 96 22.57 10.89 -9.28
N LEU A 97 21.78 9.91 -9.75
CA LEU A 97 20.99 10.05 -10.97
C LEU A 97 20.04 11.23 -10.88
N SER A 98 19.95 12.01 -11.97
CA SER A 98 19.00 13.10 -12.05
C SER A 98 17.54 12.61 -12.01
N ASP A 99 16.62 13.46 -11.58
CA ASP A 99 15.18 13.11 -11.58
C ASP A 99 14.65 12.88 -12.99
N SER A 100 15.20 13.57 -14.02
CA SER A 100 14.87 13.32 -15.42
C SER A 100 15.29 11.93 -15.86
N THR A 101 16.54 11.56 -15.61
CA THR A 101 17.06 10.22 -15.94
C THR A 101 16.27 9.11 -15.25
N ARG A 102 15.95 9.26 -13.96
CA ARG A 102 15.13 8.28 -13.24
C ARG A 102 13.74 8.12 -13.85
N LYS A 103 13.11 9.23 -14.24
CA LYS A 103 11.78 9.20 -14.90
C LYS A 103 11.83 8.50 -16.26
N GLU A 104 12.85 8.76 -17.08
CA GLU A 104 13.06 8.09 -18.36
C GLU A 104 13.26 6.59 -18.21
N MET A 105 13.96 6.18 -17.15
CA MET A 105 14.18 4.79 -16.80
C MET A 105 12.96 4.14 -16.10
N GLY A 106 11.90 4.88 -15.80
CA GLY A 106 10.72 4.39 -15.07
C GLY A 106 10.99 4.06 -13.59
N LEU A 107 12.06 4.61 -13.00
CA LEU A 107 12.50 4.27 -11.66
C LEU A 107 11.93 5.21 -10.59
N ARG A 108 11.63 4.65 -9.43
CA ARG A 108 11.30 5.41 -8.22
C ARG A 108 12.56 5.96 -7.54
N PRO A 109 12.43 7.04 -6.74
CA PRO A 109 13.59 7.58 -6.02
C PRO A 109 14.11 6.59 -4.97
N PHE A 110 15.43 6.56 -4.83
CA PHE A 110 16.12 5.77 -3.80
C PHE A 110 16.01 6.40 -2.41
N SER A 111 15.90 7.73 -2.35
CA SER A 111 15.69 8.48 -1.11
C SER A 111 14.44 9.35 -1.21
N LEU A 112 13.61 9.32 -0.17
CA LEU A 112 12.39 10.13 -0.07
C LEU A 112 12.67 11.55 0.46
N SER A 113 13.87 11.81 0.99
CA SER A 113 14.23 13.09 1.62
C SER A 113 14.21 14.28 0.66
N LYS A 114 14.35 14.05 -0.63
CA LYS A 114 14.37 15.07 -1.69
C LYS A 114 12.98 15.38 -2.26
N LEU A 115 11.93 14.64 -1.85
CA LEU A 115 10.58 14.87 -2.34
C LEU A 115 10.01 16.17 -1.74
N LYS A 116 9.55 17.05 -2.60
CA LYS A 116 8.82 18.26 -2.22
C LYS A 116 7.36 18.14 -2.65
N PRO A 117 6.40 18.64 -1.86
CA PRO A 117 5.01 18.72 -2.30
C PRO A 117 4.90 19.58 -3.56
N ALA A 118 4.15 19.10 -4.55
CA ALA A 118 4.00 19.75 -5.85
C ALA A 118 3.22 21.08 -5.76
N ASN A 119 2.29 21.19 -4.82
CA ASN A 119 1.40 22.36 -4.68
C ASN A 119 1.19 22.73 -3.22
N GLN A 120 0.95 24.04 -2.98
CA GLN A 120 0.41 24.50 -1.71
C GLN A 120 -1.09 24.22 -1.68
N TYR A 121 -1.53 23.63 -0.57
CA TYR A 121 -2.95 23.38 -0.33
C TYR A 121 -3.70 24.71 -0.22
N GLN A 122 -4.75 24.87 -1.00
CA GLN A 122 -5.75 25.95 -0.86
C GLN A 122 -7.11 25.29 -0.69
N ALA A 123 -7.74 25.52 0.46
CA ALA A 123 -9.11 25.06 0.70
C ALA A 123 -10.07 25.75 -0.28
N HIS A 124 -10.79 24.95 -1.07
CA HIS A 124 -11.62 25.49 -2.16
C HIS A 124 -13.13 25.38 -1.92
N THR A 125 -13.59 24.75 -0.84
CA THR A 125 -15.02 24.45 -0.73
C THR A 125 -15.58 24.63 0.69
N ALA A 126 -16.81 25.17 0.76
CA ALA A 126 -17.59 25.24 1.98
C ALA A 126 -18.45 23.98 2.20
N LYS A 127 -18.47 23.04 1.25
CA LYS A 127 -19.27 21.82 1.36
C LYS A 127 -18.53 20.74 2.13
N LEU A 128 -19.22 20.08 3.04
CA LEU A 128 -18.64 19.05 3.90
C LEU A 128 -19.33 17.71 3.69
N MET A 129 -18.53 16.67 3.83
CA MET A 129 -18.97 15.29 4.05
C MET A 129 -18.83 15.01 5.54
N GLU A 130 -19.96 14.78 6.21
CA GLU A 130 -20.03 14.63 7.65
C GLU A 130 -20.33 13.18 8.04
N PHE A 131 -19.57 12.67 8.99
CA PHE A 131 -19.74 11.32 9.55
C PHE A 131 -20.22 11.44 10.99
N GLN A 132 -21.26 10.67 11.35
CA GLN A 132 -21.75 10.60 12.74
C GLN A 132 -21.99 9.13 13.12
N ASN A 133 -21.42 8.71 14.23
CA ASN A 133 -21.46 7.33 14.71
C ASN A 133 -21.17 6.32 13.58
N PHE A 134 -20.13 6.62 12.80
CA PHE A 134 -19.78 5.85 11.62
C PHE A 134 -18.89 4.66 12.03
N CYS A 135 -19.59 3.59 12.44
CA CYS A 135 -19.00 2.39 13.04
C CYS A 135 -19.36 1.16 12.22
N PHE A 136 -18.44 0.19 12.14
CA PHE A 136 -18.69 -1.05 11.42
C PHE A 136 -17.92 -2.24 12.00
N ALA A 137 -18.59 -3.39 12.10
CA ALA A 137 -17.99 -4.69 12.42
C ALA A 137 -18.47 -5.72 11.40
N TYR A 138 -17.56 -6.57 10.90
CA TYR A 138 -17.89 -7.62 9.92
C TYR A 138 -18.83 -8.68 10.50
N LYS A 139 -18.69 -8.98 11.78
CA LYS A 139 -19.57 -9.91 12.49
C LYS A 139 -20.07 -9.29 13.80
N LYS A 140 -21.28 -9.63 14.17
CA LYS A 140 -22.03 -9.06 15.30
C LYS A 140 -21.34 -9.19 16.68
N ARG A 141 -20.36 -10.10 16.82
CA ARG A 141 -19.62 -10.36 18.08
C ARG A 141 -18.13 -10.08 17.98
N GLU A 142 -17.69 -9.56 16.85
CA GLU A 142 -16.30 -9.13 16.65
C GLU A 142 -16.13 -7.65 17.04
N PRO A 143 -14.93 -7.23 17.45
CA PRO A 143 -14.66 -5.81 17.68
C PRO A 143 -14.91 -5.00 16.41
N GLU A 144 -15.28 -3.75 16.57
CA GLU A 144 -15.50 -2.83 15.46
C GLU A 144 -14.20 -2.67 14.66
N SER A 145 -14.31 -2.88 13.36
CA SER A 145 -13.21 -2.65 12.39
C SER A 145 -13.11 -1.19 11.99
N LEU A 146 -14.16 -0.41 12.31
CA LEU A 146 -14.24 1.02 12.07
C LEU A 146 -15.02 1.64 13.22
N HIS A 147 -14.45 2.71 13.81
CA HIS A 147 -15.09 3.48 14.87
C HIS A 147 -14.75 4.97 14.69
N ILE A 148 -15.67 5.72 14.08
CA ILE A 148 -15.55 7.15 13.85
C ILE A 148 -16.77 7.83 14.47
N PRO A 149 -16.65 8.34 15.70
CA PRO A 149 -17.77 9.00 16.39
C PRO A 149 -18.26 10.22 15.62
N SER A 150 -17.33 11.04 15.13
CA SER A 150 -17.61 12.21 14.30
C SER A 150 -16.38 12.54 13.46
N ALA A 151 -16.60 12.94 12.20
CA ALA A 151 -15.55 13.49 11.34
C ALA A 151 -16.20 14.35 10.24
N GLU A 152 -15.44 15.33 9.77
CA GLU A 152 -15.82 16.19 8.66
C GLU A 152 -14.71 16.20 7.61
N LEU A 153 -15.07 16.00 6.36
CA LEU A 153 -14.14 16.02 5.24
C LEU A 153 -14.64 16.99 4.17
N PRO A 154 -13.77 17.80 3.57
CA PRO A 154 -14.17 18.72 2.52
C PRO A 154 -14.58 17.96 1.24
N VAL A 155 -15.64 18.42 0.59
CA VAL A 155 -16.10 17.91 -0.70
C VAL A 155 -15.34 18.61 -1.83
N GLY A 156 -14.98 17.88 -2.87
CA GLY A 156 -14.27 18.43 -4.04
C GLY A 156 -12.76 18.48 -3.87
N GLU A 157 -12.23 17.86 -2.83
CA GLU A 157 -10.80 17.76 -2.57
C GLU A 157 -10.29 16.32 -2.71
N THR A 158 -8.98 16.18 -2.90
CA THR A 158 -8.30 14.88 -2.87
C THR A 158 -7.83 14.59 -1.45
N ILE A 159 -8.39 13.56 -0.82
CA ILE A 159 -8.13 13.21 0.57
C ILE A 159 -7.35 11.89 0.60
N ALA A 160 -6.16 11.90 1.19
CA ALA A 160 -5.37 10.70 1.39
C ALA A 160 -5.73 10.03 2.73
N ILE A 161 -6.20 8.78 2.67
CA ILE A 161 -6.44 7.95 3.85
C ILE A 161 -5.20 7.11 4.12
N ILE A 162 -4.50 7.38 5.21
CA ILE A 162 -3.25 6.71 5.58
C ILE A 162 -3.40 5.93 6.89
N GLY A 163 -2.52 4.96 7.11
CA GLY A 163 -2.49 4.14 8.33
C GLY A 163 -1.90 2.75 8.06
N LEU A 164 -1.63 2.00 9.12
CA LEU A 164 -1.08 0.64 9.07
C LEU A 164 -2.04 -0.34 8.38
N ASN A 165 -1.52 -1.50 7.99
CA ASN A 165 -2.37 -2.60 7.52
C ASN A 165 -3.31 -3.05 8.64
N GLY A 166 -4.57 -3.30 8.30
CA GLY A 166 -5.60 -3.62 9.29
C GLY A 166 -6.23 -2.42 10.01
N ALA A 167 -5.77 -1.17 9.80
CA ALA A 167 -6.32 0.02 10.43
C ALA A 167 -7.74 0.41 9.99
N GLY A 168 -8.38 -0.35 9.08
CA GLY A 168 -9.75 -0.07 8.63
C GLY A 168 -9.86 0.83 7.38
N LYS A 169 -8.77 1.17 6.70
CA LYS A 169 -8.80 2.04 5.49
C LYS A 169 -9.75 1.54 4.40
N SER A 170 -9.60 0.28 4.01
CA SER A 170 -10.47 -0.35 3.00
C SER A 170 -11.91 -0.51 3.50
N THR A 171 -12.09 -0.77 4.80
CA THR A 171 -13.41 -0.82 5.44
C THR A 171 -14.08 0.55 5.36
N LEU A 172 -13.37 1.63 5.67
CA LEU A 172 -13.88 3.00 5.55
C LEU A 172 -14.32 3.30 4.11
N ALA A 173 -13.46 3.01 3.13
CA ALA A 173 -13.79 3.21 1.71
C ALA A 173 -15.05 2.43 1.29
N ARG A 174 -15.17 1.16 1.69
CA ARG A 174 -16.35 0.32 1.43
C ARG A 174 -17.60 0.87 2.09
N CYS A 175 -17.50 1.35 3.31
CA CYS A 175 -18.60 1.98 4.04
C CYS A 175 -19.05 3.29 3.36
N ILE A 176 -18.13 4.15 2.94
CA ILE A 176 -18.43 5.40 2.20
C ILE A 176 -19.17 5.07 0.90
N CYS A 177 -18.70 4.08 0.15
CA CYS A 177 -19.33 3.67 -1.11
C CYS A 177 -20.68 2.93 -0.93
N GLY A 178 -21.11 2.64 0.30
CA GLY A 178 -22.37 1.93 0.56
C GLY A 178 -22.30 0.43 0.31
N LEU A 179 -21.12 -0.14 0.08
CA LEU A 179 -20.93 -1.59 -0.04
C LEU A 179 -21.20 -2.30 1.29
N GLU A 180 -20.97 -1.60 2.39
CA GLU A 180 -21.37 -2.03 3.73
C GLU A 180 -22.59 -1.21 4.18
N LYS A 181 -23.68 -1.91 4.60
CA LYS A 181 -25.00 -1.26 4.77
C LYS A 181 -25.21 -0.56 6.11
N LYS A 182 -24.55 -1.02 7.17
CA LYS A 182 -24.80 -0.59 8.56
C LYS A 182 -23.59 0.13 9.13
N CYS A 183 -23.27 1.31 8.61
CA CYS A 183 -22.06 2.04 8.95
C CYS A 183 -22.31 3.39 9.65
N GLY A 184 -23.50 3.65 10.18
CA GLY A 184 -23.83 4.95 10.76
C GLY A 184 -24.27 5.99 9.71
N LEU A 185 -24.27 7.25 10.11
CA LEU A 185 -24.79 8.37 9.32
C LEU A 185 -23.67 8.99 8.47
N LEU A 186 -23.96 9.19 7.19
CA LEU A 186 -23.15 9.99 6.28
C LEU A 186 -24.03 11.09 5.68
N GLN A 187 -23.61 12.33 5.80
CA GLN A 187 -24.24 13.48 5.17
C GLN A 187 -23.27 14.14 4.20
N VAL A 188 -23.79 14.67 3.11
CA VAL A 188 -23.05 15.49 2.16
C VAL A 188 -23.85 16.76 1.90
N ASP A 189 -23.27 17.91 2.19
CA ASP A 189 -23.94 19.21 2.05
C ASP A 189 -25.31 19.23 2.77
N GLY A 190 -25.34 18.70 4.02
CA GLY A 190 -26.53 18.59 4.85
C GLY A 190 -27.54 17.52 4.44
N LYS A 191 -27.31 16.79 3.34
CA LYS A 191 -28.20 15.70 2.89
C LYS A 191 -27.68 14.35 3.36
N THR A 192 -28.52 13.63 4.09
CA THR A 192 -28.21 12.25 4.51
C THR A 192 -28.21 11.31 3.31
N LEU A 193 -27.13 10.55 3.18
CA LEU A 193 -26.97 9.52 2.18
C LEU A 193 -27.10 8.14 2.83
N ASP A 194 -28.21 7.45 2.60
CA ASP A 194 -28.34 6.04 2.93
C ASP A 194 -27.40 5.17 2.05
N TRP A 195 -27.29 3.89 2.36
CA TRP A 195 -26.38 3.02 1.61
C TRP A 195 -26.75 2.89 0.12
N LYS A 196 -28.03 3.01 -0.25
CA LYS A 196 -28.47 2.98 -1.67
C LYS A 196 -28.09 4.25 -2.41
N ALA A 197 -28.23 5.40 -1.76
CA ALA A 197 -27.81 6.68 -2.30
C ALA A 197 -26.27 6.71 -2.47
N ARG A 198 -25.53 6.20 -1.48
CA ARG A 198 -24.06 6.08 -1.55
C ARG A 198 -23.63 5.22 -2.74
N LEU A 199 -24.23 4.05 -2.97
CA LEU A 199 -23.95 3.20 -4.12
C LEU A 199 -24.17 3.90 -5.48
N LYS A 200 -25.06 4.89 -5.55
CA LYS A 200 -25.33 5.64 -6.78
C LYS A 200 -24.35 6.80 -7.00
N HIS A 201 -23.78 7.34 -5.93
CA HIS A 201 -22.96 8.55 -5.98
C HIS A 201 -21.47 8.30 -5.78
N CYS A 202 -21.10 7.15 -5.21
CA CYS A 202 -19.70 6.81 -4.91
C CYS A 202 -19.28 5.59 -5.71
N TYR A 203 -18.09 5.67 -6.30
CA TYR A 203 -17.48 4.55 -7.00
C TYR A 203 -16.14 4.21 -6.34
N MET A 204 -15.80 2.94 -6.30
CA MET A 204 -14.57 2.46 -5.70
C MET A 204 -13.75 1.69 -6.73
N VAL A 205 -12.48 2.04 -6.89
CA VAL A 205 -11.50 1.17 -7.55
C VAL A 205 -10.87 0.30 -6.48
N MET A 206 -11.00 -1.01 -6.61
CA MET A 206 -10.48 -1.97 -5.63
C MET A 206 -8.97 -2.15 -5.78
N GLN A 207 -8.30 -2.56 -4.70
CA GLN A 207 -6.88 -2.89 -4.72
C GLN A 207 -6.58 -4.05 -5.68
N ASP A 208 -7.43 -5.06 -5.69
CA ASP A 208 -7.42 -6.16 -6.65
C ASP A 208 -8.49 -5.88 -7.71
N THR A 209 -8.05 -5.38 -8.86
CA THR A 209 -8.91 -5.01 -9.98
C THR A 209 -9.52 -6.23 -10.68
N SER A 210 -8.96 -7.43 -10.49
CA SER A 210 -9.51 -8.67 -11.07
C SER A 210 -10.93 -8.98 -10.57
N HIS A 211 -11.30 -8.45 -9.40
CA HIS A 211 -12.65 -8.54 -8.86
C HIS A 211 -13.64 -7.50 -9.42
N GLN A 212 -13.18 -6.59 -10.28
CA GLN A 212 -14.01 -5.55 -10.88
C GLN A 212 -14.18 -5.70 -12.39
N LEU A 213 -13.24 -6.38 -13.05
CA LEU A 213 -13.26 -6.60 -14.48
C LEU A 213 -13.96 -7.93 -14.76
N PHE A 214 -15.06 -7.90 -15.52
CA PHE A 214 -15.92 -9.06 -15.76
C PHE A 214 -15.84 -9.57 -17.20
N THR A 215 -15.19 -8.85 -18.09
CA THR A 215 -15.09 -9.19 -19.50
C THR A 215 -13.67 -9.47 -19.95
N GLU A 216 -13.52 -10.21 -21.05
CA GLU A 216 -12.22 -10.56 -21.63
C GLU A 216 -11.62 -9.43 -22.49
N SER A 217 -12.37 -8.34 -22.70
CA SER A 217 -12.01 -7.26 -23.63
C SER A 217 -12.37 -5.91 -23.03
N VAL A 218 -11.45 -4.95 -23.13
CA VAL A 218 -11.67 -3.56 -22.69
C VAL A 218 -12.89 -2.92 -23.38
N THR A 219 -13.21 -3.33 -24.60
CA THR A 219 -14.37 -2.81 -25.35
C THR A 219 -15.70 -3.33 -24.82
N ASN A 220 -15.71 -4.41 -24.07
CA ASN A 220 -16.92 -5.04 -23.53
C ASN A 220 -17.10 -4.73 -22.04
N GLU A 221 -16.12 -4.10 -21.36
CA GLU A 221 -16.19 -3.64 -19.99
C GLU A 221 -16.96 -2.32 -19.88
#